data_5c076714889aaf6169015da58d860c22
#
_entry.id   5c076714889aaf6169015da58d860c22
#
_cell.length_a   1.000
_cell.length_b   1.000
_cell.length_c   1.000
_cell.angle_alpha   90.00
_cell.angle_beta   90.00
_cell.angle_gamma   90.00
#
_symmetry.space_group_name_H-M   'P 1'
#
loop_
_entity.id
_entity.type
_entity.pdbx_description
1 polymer ?
#
loop_
_entity_poly.entity_id
_entity_poly.type
_entity_poly.pdbx_seq_one_letter_code
_entity_poly.pdbx_strand_id
1 'polypeptide(L)'
;MEGSPITSVAATARRLLADFDSASVTESGEAWSEAEAYAIASELDRMRAARGERLVGFKVGCTSPTIQKQVGIDNPVFGRLYDTGVWHTGVSLNGGRFSGPAIEGELAVKLCADLGIDDTSDDTLMRAIGSTIPVIELHHGAFMATATTTGHAAPRLIANNAVHAGFVEGAGKSGFSLASGKLTISVVEPEHEAAEPRFIDAVGPEITRVVLDSLAWLTKRLQHDNLRPLAGQTILCGSVPPMLPVTTPCEVHVDAGDLGTVACSLL
;
A
#
# COMPACT_ATOMS: atom_id res chain seq x y z
N MET A 1 -26.40 -18.07 21.92
CA MET A 1 -25.42 -17.71 20.87
C MET A 1 -24.05 -18.05 21.46
N GLU A 2 -23.53 -19.21 21.08
CA GLU A 2 -22.18 -19.63 21.47
C GLU A 2 -21.20 -18.72 20.71
N GLY A 3 -20.40 -17.94 21.46
CA GLY A 3 -19.33 -17.15 20.89
C GLY A 3 -18.32 -18.07 20.21
N SER A 4 -18.01 -17.83 18.93
CA SER A 4 -16.90 -18.52 18.26
C SER A 4 -15.66 -18.44 19.14
N PRO A 5 -14.87 -19.51 19.23
CA PRO A 5 -13.65 -19.49 20.02
C PRO A 5 -12.73 -18.38 19.50
N ILE A 6 -12.25 -17.52 20.40
CA ILE A 6 -11.29 -16.46 20.07
C ILE A 6 -10.04 -17.16 19.52
N THR A 7 -9.87 -17.13 18.23
CA THR A 7 -8.65 -17.62 17.58
C THR A 7 -7.48 -16.75 18.07
N SER A 8 -6.37 -17.36 18.49
CA SER A 8 -5.23 -16.58 18.99
C SER A 8 -4.64 -15.71 17.88
N VAL A 9 -4.11 -14.53 18.23
CA VAL A 9 -3.40 -13.63 17.31
C VAL A 9 -2.40 -14.38 16.43
N ALA A 10 -1.61 -15.28 17.02
CA ALA A 10 -0.63 -16.08 16.28
C ALA A 10 -1.25 -17.11 15.32
N ALA A 11 -2.41 -17.67 15.63
CA ALA A 11 -3.09 -18.59 14.72
C ALA A 11 -3.74 -17.84 13.57
N THR A 12 -4.35 -16.68 13.84
CA THR A 12 -4.89 -15.79 12.82
C THR A 12 -3.78 -15.29 11.89
N ALA A 13 -2.67 -14.81 12.43
CA ALA A 13 -1.53 -14.34 11.64
C ALA A 13 -0.97 -15.43 10.72
N ARG A 14 -0.85 -16.69 11.21
CA ARG A 14 -0.42 -17.82 10.36
C ARG A 14 -1.37 -18.07 9.21
N ARG A 15 -2.68 -18.05 9.46
CA ARG A 15 -3.68 -18.22 8.41
C ARG A 15 -3.59 -17.11 7.36
N LEU A 16 -3.54 -15.84 7.78
CA LEU A 16 -3.44 -14.71 6.86
C LEU A 16 -2.13 -14.72 6.05
N LEU A 17 -1.02 -15.19 6.65
CA LEU A 17 0.24 -15.36 5.93
C LEU A 17 0.14 -16.48 4.88
N ALA A 18 -0.52 -17.58 5.19
CA ALA A 18 -0.77 -18.65 4.23
C ALA A 18 -1.70 -18.20 3.09
N ASP A 19 -2.74 -17.43 3.41
CA ASP A 19 -3.63 -16.81 2.43
C ASP A 19 -2.85 -15.88 1.48
N PHE A 20 -1.97 -15.05 2.04
CA PHE A 20 -1.09 -14.18 1.25
C PHE A 20 -0.17 -14.99 0.32
N ASP A 21 0.51 -16.00 0.84
CA ASP A 21 1.47 -16.82 0.08
C ASP A 21 0.80 -17.63 -1.03
N SER A 22 -0.44 -18.05 -0.85
CA SER A 22 -1.22 -18.84 -1.83
C SER A 22 -2.13 -17.99 -2.72
N ALA A 23 -2.10 -16.65 -2.57
CA ALA A 23 -3.02 -15.73 -3.25
C ALA A 23 -4.49 -16.17 -3.10
N SER A 24 -4.86 -16.63 -1.91
CA SER A 24 -6.22 -17.08 -1.58
C SER A 24 -6.82 -16.23 -0.46
N VAL A 25 -8.13 -16.28 -0.30
CA VAL A 25 -8.84 -15.59 0.79
C VAL A 25 -9.65 -16.60 1.56
N THR A 26 -9.26 -16.86 2.79
CA THR A 26 -10.06 -17.67 3.70
C THR A 26 -11.12 -16.79 4.37
N GLU A 27 -12.38 -17.03 4.03
CA GLU A 27 -13.47 -16.38 4.73
C GLU A 27 -13.53 -16.84 6.18
N SER A 28 -13.53 -15.90 7.11
CA SER A 28 -13.73 -16.15 8.52
C SER A 28 -14.78 -15.20 9.08
N GLY A 29 -15.66 -15.70 9.91
CA GLY A 29 -16.65 -14.89 10.66
C GLY A 29 -16.03 -14.08 11.80
N GLU A 30 -14.69 -14.05 11.92
CA GLU A 30 -13.98 -13.35 12.99
C GLU A 30 -14.13 -11.83 12.84
N ALA A 31 -14.45 -11.17 13.95
CA ALA A 31 -14.45 -9.73 14.06
C ALA A 31 -13.34 -9.33 15.04
N TRP A 32 -12.51 -8.39 14.62
CA TRP A 32 -11.41 -7.86 15.43
C TRP A 32 -11.65 -6.38 15.73
N SER A 33 -11.18 -5.94 16.88
CA SER A 33 -10.94 -4.52 17.13
C SER A 33 -9.73 -4.05 16.31
N GLU A 34 -9.59 -2.74 16.15
CA GLU A 34 -8.41 -2.15 15.48
C GLU A 34 -7.10 -2.54 16.19
N ALA A 35 -7.10 -2.56 17.52
CA ALA A 35 -5.94 -2.96 18.32
C ALA A 35 -5.54 -4.43 18.06
N GLU A 36 -6.52 -5.34 18.02
CA GLU A 36 -6.27 -6.75 17.68
C GLU A 36 -5.75 -6.89 16.25
N ALA A 37 -6.27 -6.12 15.30
CA ALA A 37 -5.82 -6.14 13.91
C ALA A 37 -4.36 -5.70 13.77
N TYR A 38 -3.93 -4.65 14.48
CA TYR A 38 -2.52 -4.25 14.53
C TYR A 38 -1.64 -5.26 15.26
N ALA A 39 -2.15 -5.94 16.29
CA ALA A 39 -1.42 -7.03 16.94
C ALA A 39 -1.21 -8.22 15.98
N ILE A 40 -2.22 -8.56 15.17
CA ILE A 40 -2.12 -9.58 14.11
C ILE A 40 -1.09 -9.15 13.07
N ALA A 41 -1.15 -7.90 12.58
CA ALA A 41 -0.18 -7.37 11.62
C ALA A 41 1.26 -7.37 12.16
N SER A 42 1.45 -7.12 13.45
CA SER A 42 2.77 -7.18 14.09
C SER A 42 3.27 -8.62 14.24
N GLU A 43 2.40 -9.58 14.48
CA GLU A 43 2.77 -11.00 14.51
C GLU A 43 3.11 -11.52 13.10
N LEU A 44 2.39 -11.04 12.06
CA LEU A 44 2.74 -11.28 10.66
C LEU A 44 4.15 -10.77 10.32
N ASP A 45 4.49 -9.56 10.77
CA ASP A 45 5.83 -8.99 10.58
C ASP A 45 6.89 -9.87 11.22
N ARG A 46 6.68 -10.33 12.45
CA ARG A 46 7.58 -11.26 13.15
C ARG A 46 7.76 -12.57 12.37
N MET A 47 6.68 -13.11 11.79
CA MET A 47 6.73 -14.35 10.99
C MET A 47 7.50 -14.14 9.67
N ARG A 48 7.29 -13.01 8.99
CA ARG A 48 8.03 -12.66 7.78
C ARG A 48 9.53 -12.48 8.06
N ALA A 49 9.86 -11.75 9.13
CA ALA A 49 11.25 -11.60 9.57
C ALA A 49 11.90 -12.95 9.90
N ALA A 50 11.17 -13.86 10.56
CA ALA A 50 11.68 -15.20 10.90
C ALA A 50 12.00 -16.07 9.66
N ARG A 51 11.37 -15.81 8.50
CA ARG A 51 11.67 -16.48 7.23
C ARG A 51 12.65 -15.71 6.35
N GLY A 52 13.25 -14.63 6.88
CA GLY A 52 14.34 -13.89 6.24
C GLY A 52 13.91 -12.67 5.43
N GLU A 53 12.63 -12.30 5.40
CA GLU A 53 12.17 -11.07 4.76
C GLU A 53 12.57 -9.84 5.60
N ARG A 54 12.97 -8.77 4.93
CA ARG A 54 13.40 -7.55 5.59
C ARG A 54 12.38 -6.44 5.38
N LEU A 55 12.01 -5.77 6.48
CA LEU A 55 11.21 -4.57 6.44
C LEU A 55 12.02 -3.44 5.73
N VAL A 56 11.51 -2.94 4.61
CA VAL A 56 12.15 -1.88 3.82
C VAL A 56 11.38 -0.58 3.82
N GLY A 57 10.25 -0.52 4.52
CA GLY A 57 9.46 0.69 4.64
C GLY A 57 8.01 0.43 5.00
N PHE A 58 7.18 1.42 4.70
CA PHE A 58 5.75 1.40 5.03
C PHE A 58 4.92 1.95 3.87
N LYS A 59 3.64 1.61 3.86
CA LYS A 59 2.63 2.26 3.01
C LYS A 59 1.55 2.88 3.87
N VAL A 60 0.95 3.96 3.40
CA VAL A 60 -0.22 4.58 4.00
C VAL A 60 -1.40 4.42 3.06
N GLY A 61 -2.48 3.85 3.56
CA GLY A 61 -3.72 3.65 2.81
C GLY A 61 -4.89 4.39 3.45
N CYS A 62 -6.03 4.45 2.74
CA CYS A 62 -7.23 5.13 3.20
C CYS A 62 -6.97 6.61 3.54
N THR A 63 -6.20 7.31 2.72
CA THR A 63 -5.77 8.69 2.96
C THR A 63 -6.89 9.71 2.72
N SER A 64 -7.93 9.36 1.94
CA SER A 64 -9.04 10.27 1.68
C SER A 64 -10.23 10.07 2.63
N PRO A 65 -10.93 11.16 3.06
CA PRO A 65 -12.14 11.06 3.88
C PRO A 65 -13.24 10.20 3.25
N THR A 66 -13.33 10.19 1.92
CA THR A 66 -14.31 9.37 1.19
C THR A 66 -14.06 7.88 1.41
N ILE A 67 -12.82 7.42 1.26
CA ILE A 67 -12.45 6.03 1.48
C ILE A 67 -12.57 5.67 2.96
N GLN A 68 -12.14 6.55 3.87
CA GLN A 68 -12.31 6.34 5.31
C GLN A 68 -13.77 6.09 5.67
N LYS A 69 -14.69 6.91 5.17
CA LYS A 69 -16.13 6.72 5.38
C LYS A 69 -16.65 5.39 4.81
N GLN A 70 -16.14 4.97 3.64
CA GLN A 70 -16.57 3.70 3.01
C GLN A 70 -16.13 2.48 3.84
N VAL A 71 -14.96 2.53 4.44
CA VAL A 71 -14.42 1.42 5.26
C VAL A 71 -14.73 1.55 6.75
N GLY A 72 -15.37 2.65 7.16
CA GLY A 72 -15.82 2.86 8.54
C GLY A 72 -14.70 3.21 9.52
N ILE A 73 -13.74 4.03 9.08
CA ILE A 73 -12.64 4.57 9.91
C ILE A 73 -12.57 6.08 9.83
N ASP A 74 -11.89 6.69 10.80
CA ASP A 74 -11.68 8.13 10.89
C ASP A 74 -10.21 8.53 10.63
N ASN A 75 -9.33 7.57 10.37
CA ASN A 75 -7.90 7.77 10.18
C ASN A 75 -7.37 6.88 9.06
N PRO A 76 -6.24 7.23 8.44
CA PRO A 76 -5.54 6.32 7.54
C PRO A 76 -5.15 5.01 8.23
N VAL A 77 -4.74 4.03 7.45
CA VAL A 77 -4.13 2.78 7.91
C VAL A 77 -2.73 2.65 7.34
N PHE A 78 -1.87 1.85 7.97
CA PHE A 78 -0.56 1.57 7.40
C PHE A 78 -0.34 0.07 7.16
N GLY A 79 0.49 -0.23 6.18
CA GLY A 79 1.05 -1.54 5.91
C GLY A 79 2.57 -1.50 5.93
N ARG A 80 3.21 -2.67 5.97
CA ARG A 80 4.66 -2.85 5.94
C ARG A 80 5.12 -3.30 4.57
N LEU A 81 6.24 -2.76 4.11
CA LEU A 81 6.88 -3.12 2.85
C LEU A 81 8.05 -4.07 3.12
N TYR A 82 8.11 -5.16 2.36
CA TYR A 82 9.16 -6.15 2.49
C TYR A 82 9.98 -6.23 1.20
N ASP A 83 11.27 -6.51 1.33
CA ASP A 83 12.20 -6.59 0.19
C ASP A 83 11.79 -7.64 -0.86
N THR A 84 11.07 -8.67 -0.47
CA THR A 84 10.53 -9.70 -1.37
C THR A 84 9.38 -9.22 -2.26
N GLY A 85 8.80 -8.06 -1.95
CA GLY A 85 7.70 -7.42 -2.68
C GLY A 85 8.13 -6.14 -3.42
N VAL A 86 9.43 -5.92 -3.64
CA VAL A 86 9.95 -4.76 -4.35
C VAL A 86 10.44 -5.18 -5.73
N TRP A 87 9.93 -4.52 -6.77
CA TRP A 87 10.35 -4.72 -8.15
C TRP A 87 10.67 -3.39 -8.81
N HIS A 88 11.37 -3.46 -9.94
CA HIS A 88 11.74 -2.28 -10.73
C HIS A 88 10.93 -2.22 -12.03
N THR A 89 10.79 -1.03 -12.56
CA THR A 89 10.10 -0.76 -13.83
C THR A 89 10.53 -1.72 -14.94
N GLY A 90 9.56 -2.16 -15.75
CA GLY A 90 9.78 -3.14 -16.82
C GLY A 90 9.67 -4.61 -16.38
N VAL A 91 9.35 -4.89 -15.12
CA VAL A 91 9.16 -6.25 -14.63
C VAL A 91 7.90 -6.89 -15.23
N SER A 92 7.98 -8.20 -15.52
CA SER A 92 6.81 -9.04 -15.81
C SER A 92 6.56 -9.97 -14.61
N LEU A 93 5.37 -9.92 -14.05
CA LEU A 93 4.96 -10.69 -12.88
C LEU A 93 3.84 -11.67 -13.26
N ASN A 94 3.87 -12.85 -12.66
CA ASN A 94 2.76 -13.78 -12.79
C ASN A 94 1.53 -13.23 -12.05
N GLY A 95 0.45 -12.92 -12.77
CA GLY A 95 -0.80 -12.39 -12.22
C GLY A 95 -1.46 -13.31 -11.20
N GLY A 96 -1.25 -14.62 -11.32
CA GLY A 96 -1.74 -15.63 -10.36
C GLY A 96 -1.15 -15.50 -8.95
N ARG A 97 -0.13 -14.66 -8.75
CA ARG A 97 0.39 -14.31 -7.41
C ARG A 97 -0.55 -13.40 -6.62
N PHE A 98 -1.52 -12.79 -7.28
CA PHE A 98 -2.38 -11.77 -6.67
C PHE A 98 -3.81 -12.28 -6.64
N SER A 99 -4.44 -12.30 -5.47
CA SER A 99 -5.85 -12.65 -5.33
C SER A 99 -6.73 -11.48 -5.78
N GLY A 100 -7.35 -11.59 -6.96
CA GLY A 100 -8.11 -10.50 -7.56
C GLY A 100 -7.26 -9.25 -7.72
N PRO A 101 -6.27 -9.25 -8.64
CA PRO A 101 -5.28 -8.18 -8.72
C PRO A 101 -5.92 -6.81 -8.90
N ALA A 102 -5.40 -5.85 -8.17
CA ALA A 102 -5.73 -4.44 -8.31
C ALA A 102 -4.46 -3.60 -8.16
N ILE A 103 -4.48 -2.41 -8.74
CA ILE A 103 -3.34 -1.50 -8.76
C ILE A 103 -3.70 -0.11 -8.27
N GLU A 104 -2.70 0.59 -7.74
CA GLU A 104 -2.71 2.03 -7.53
C GLU A 104 -1.46 2.64 -8.14
N GLY A 105 -1.61 3.81 -8.77
CA GLY A 105 -0.48 4.65 -9.16
C GLY A 105 -0.31 5.74 -8.13
N GLU A 106 0.89 5.86 -7.56
CA GLU A 106 1.13 6.83 -6.51
C GLU A 106 2.58 7.32 -6.48
N LEU A 107 2.86 8.24 -5.59
CA LEU A 107 4.22 8.68 -5.28
C LEU A 107 4.69 8.03 -3.97
N ALA A 108 5.88 7.45 -4.03
CA ALA A 108 6.63 7.03 -2.88
C ALA A 108 7.76 8.03 -2.61
N VAL A 109 8.23 8.07 -1.36
CA VAL A 109 9.43 8.78 -0.98
C VAL A 109 10.42 7.84 -0.33
N LYS A 110 11.71 8.02 -0.63
CA LYS A 110 12.79 7.34 0.07
C LYS A 110 13.43 8.31 1.06
N LEU A 111 13.47 7.94 2.32
CA LEU A 111 13.98 8.80 3.37
C LEU A 111 15.51 8.85 3.38
N CYS A 112 16.08 10.03 3.62
CA CYS A 112 17.51 10.23 3.88
C CYS A 112 17.84 10.53 5.34
N ALA A 113 16.80 10.67 6.17
CA ALA A 113 16.93 10.85 7.62
C ALA A 113 15.83 10.08 8.36
N ASP A 114 16.10 9.69 9.60
CA ASP A 114 15.08 9.15 10.50
C ASP A 114 14.07 10.24 10.88
N LEU A 115 12.81 9.86 11.10
CA LEU A 115 11.76 10.74 11.59
C LEU A 115 11.35 10.35 13.02
N GLY A 116 11.42 11.31 13.94
CA GLY A 116 10.89 11.19 15.29
C GLY A 116 9.47 11.74 15.40
N ILE A 117 8.82 11.59 16.57
CA ILE A 117 7.40 11.95 16.76
C ILE A 117 7.10 13.43 16.47
N ASP A 118 8.04 14.30 16.78
CA ASP A 118 7.87 15.74 16.63
C ASP A 118 8.22 16.24 15.21
N ASP A 119 8.76 15.34 14.35
CA ASP A 119 9.20 15.66 13.00
C ASP A 119 8.02 15.64 12.01
N THR A 120 7.02 16.50 12.25
CA THR A 120 5.77 16.52 11.47
C THR A 120 5.52 17.83 10.74
N SER A 121 6.42 18.82 10.84
CA SER A 121 6.32 20.04 10.04
C SER A 121 6.71 19.77 8.58
N ASP A 122 6.05 20.45 7.66
CA ASP A 122 6.31 20.28 6.21
C ASP A 122 7.79 20.46 5.87
N ASP A 123 8.45 21.46 6.45
CA ASP A 123 9.87 21.71 6.23
C ASP A 123 10.76 20.56 6.72
N THR A 124 10.44 19.94 7.85
CA THR A 124 11.21 18.83 8.39
C THR A 124 11.00 17.59 7.53
N LEU A 125 9.75 17.29 7.16
CA LEU A 125 9.41 16.17 6.30
C LEU A 125 10.07 16.30 4.92
N MET A 126 10.00 17.48 4.28
CA MET A 126 10.65 17.72 3.00
C MET A 126 12.16 17.53 3.04
N ARG A 127 12.83 17.95 4.13
CA ARG A 127 14.28 17.70 4.30
C ARG A 127 14.64 16.24 4.53
N ALA A 128 13.75 15.46 5.10
CA ALA A 128 13.96 14.03 5.32
C ALA A 128 13.76 13.18 4.03
N ILE A 129 13.17 13.77 2.99
CA ILE A 129 12.96 13.08 1.71
C ILE A 129 14.22 13.15 0.87
N GLY A 130 14.87 12.00 0.68
CA GLY A 130 16.05 11.85 -0.18
C GLY A 130 15.72 11.74 -1.66
N SER A 131 14.60 11.11 -1.99
CA SER A 131 14.07 11.05 -3.36
C SER A 131 12.57 10.84 -3.38
N THR A 132 11.93 11.30 -4.49
CA THR A 132 10.52 11.08 -4.81
C THR A 132 10.43 10.14 -6.02
N ILE A 133 9.63 9.09 -5.93
CA ILE A 133 9.63 7.95 -6.84
C ILE A 133 8.20 7.68 -7.30
N PRO A 134 7.91 7.61 -8.62
CA PRO A 134 6.63 7.10 -9.10
C PRO A 134 6.59 5.58 -8.89
N VAL A 135 5.47 5.07 -8.40
CA VAL A 135 5.29 3.64 -8.12
C VAL A 135 3.96 3.13 -8.63
N ILE A 136 3.92 1.83 -8.93
CA ILE A 136 2.71 1.04 -9.07
C ILE A 136 2.62 0.17 -7.82
N GLU A 137 1.65 0.45 -6.94
CA GLU A 137 1.33 -0.46 -5.84
C GLU A 137 0.43 -1.58 -6.35
N LEU A 138 0.75 -2.81 -5.96
CA LEU A 138 0.02 -4.03 -6.31
C LEU A 138 -0.74 -4.54 -5.09
N HIS A 139 -1.99 -4.94 -5.28
CA HIS A 139 -2.88 -5.34 -4.21
C HIS A 139 -3.48 -6.73 -4.42
N HIS A 140 -3.75 -7.38 -3.29
CA HIS A 140 -4.70 -8.49 -3.22
C HIS A 140 -6.13 -7.92 -3.10
N GLY A 141 -6.72 -7.50 -4.21
CA GLY A 141 -8.04 -6.83 -4.22
C GLY A 141 -9.18 -7.68 -3.67
N ALA A 142 -9.07 -9.01 -3.73
CA ALA A 142 -10.07 -9.91 -3.15
C ALA A 142 -10.19 -9.76 -1.62
N PHE A 143 -9.12 -9.40 -0.90
CA PHE A 143 -9.20 -9.10 0.53
C PHE A 143 -10.01 -7.83 0.82
N MET A 144 -9.94 -6.84 -0.07
CA MET A 144 -10.75 -5.63 0.03
C MET A 144 -12.24 -5.94 -0.15
N ALA A 145 -12.59 -6.73 -1.16
CA ALA A 145 -13.97 -7.13 -1.42
C ALA A 145 -14.57 -7.87 -0.22
N THR A 146 -13.83 -8.82 0.37
CA THR A 146 -14.26 -9.55 1.56
C THR A 146 -14.40 -8.64 2.78
N ALA A 147 -13.51 -7.67 2.95
CA ALA A 147 -13.57 -6.73 4.07
C ALA A 147 -14.85 -5.87 4.03
N THR A 148 -15.22 -5.35 2.86
CA THR A 148 -16.38 -4.46 2.72
C THR A 148 -17.72 -5.16 2.90
N THR A 149 -17.82 -6.45 2.59
CA THR A 149 -19.08 -7.22 2.70
C THR A 149 -19.41 -7.64 4.13
N THR A 150 -18.44 -7.69 5.03
CA THR A 150 -18.62 -8.21 6.41
C THR A 150 -18.94 -7.16 7.46
N GLY A 151 -18.92 -5.86 7.11
CA GLY A 151 -19.13 -4.76 8.07
C GLY A 151 -17.94 -4.50 9.02
N HIS A 152 -16.83 -5.20 8.84
CA HIS A 152 -15.59 -5.07 9.63
C HIS A 152 -14.39 -4.74 8.73
N ALA A 153 -14.59 -3.80 7.79
CA ALA A 153 -13.61 -3.50 6.74
C ALA A 153 -12.26 -3.06 7.31
N ALA A 154 -12.24 -2.12 8.22
CA ALA A 154 -11.00 -1.53 8.72
C ALA A 154 -10.10 -2.53 9.46
N PRO A 155 -10.55 -3.30 10.46
CA PRO A 155 -9.71 -4.30 11.10
C PRO A 155 -9.19 -5.36 10.13
N ARG A 156 -9.99 -5.75 9.13
CA ARG A 156 -9.56 -6.72 8.12
C ARG A 156 -8.49 -6.15 7.19
N LEU A 157 -8.62 -4.89 6.78
CA LEU A 157 -7.59 -4.19 6.02
C LEU A 157 -6.27 -4.13 6.79
N ILE A 158 -6.32 -3.70 8.05
CA ILE A 158 -5.14 -3.58 8.92
C ILE A 158 -4.45 -4.94 9.08
N ALA A 159 -5.21 -5.98 9.46
CA ALA A 159 -4.67 -7.32 9.67
C ALA A 159 -4.07 -7.93 8.40
N ASN A 160 -4.58 -7.57 7.21
CA ASN A 160 -4.06 -8.00 5.90
C ASN A 160 -3.05 -7.00 5.32
N ASN A 161 -2.28 -6.31 6.14
CA ASN A 161 -1.23 -5.40 5.70
C ASN A 161 -1.74 -4.31 4.73
N ALA A 162 -2.94 -3.78 4.98
CA ALA A 162 -3.65 -2.83 4.11
C ALA A 162 -3.76 -3.32 2.66
N VAL A 163 -4.00 -4.61 2.46
CA VAL A 163 -4.10 -5.37 1.20
C VAL A 163 -2.88 -5.28 0.26
N HIS A 164 -1.78 -4.74 0.76
CA HIS A 164 -0.52 -4.60 0.02
C HIS A 164 0.07 -5.95 -0.38
N ALA A 165 0.39 -6.12 -1.65
CA ALA A 165 1.00 -7.32 -2.20
C ALA A 165 2.43 -7.09 -2.72
N GLY A 166 2.83 -5.83 -2.88
CA GLY A 166 4.13 -5.41 -3.35
C GLY A 166 4.04 -4.14 -4.19
N PHE A 167 5.15 -3.66 -4.69
CA PHE A 167 5.18 -2.48 -5.55
C PHE A 167 6.31 -2.52 -6.57
N VAL A 168 6.08 -1.81 -7.68
CA VAL A 168 7.07 -1.58 -8.73
C VAL A 168 7.53 -0.13 -8.64
N GLU A 169 8.83 0.10 -8.54
CA GLU A 169 9.39 1.45 -8.45
C GLU A 169 10.01 1.90 -9.77
N GLY A 170 9.78 3.17 -10.12
CA GLY A 170 10.48 3.87 -11.18
C GLY A 170 11.81 4.46 -10.71
N ALA A 171 12.49 5.19 -11.60
CA ALA A 171 13.80 5.77 -11.26
C ALA A 171 13.71 6.91 -10.22
N GLY A 172 12.66 7.71 -10.26
CA GLY A 172 12.47 8.84 -9.37
C GLY A 172 13.48 9.98 -9.54
N LYS A 173 13.35 11.00 -8.70
CA LYS A 173 14.26 12.16 -8.63
C LYS A 173 14.71 12.43 -7.20
N SER A 174 15.92 12.97 -7.07
CA SER A 174 16.49 13.39 -5.79
C SER A 174 15.67 14.50 -5.13
N GLY A 175 15.50 14.41 -3.83
CA GLY A 175 14.76 15.34 -3.01
C GLY A 175 13.25 15.23 -3.18
N PHE A 176 12.55 16.17 -2.52
CA PHE A 176 11.12 16.33 -2.68
C PHE A 176 10.83 17.24 -3.87
N SER A 177 10.27 16.68 -4.94
CA SER A 177 9.93 17.44 -6.14
C SER A 177 8.55 17.02 -6.64
N LEU A 178 7.65 17.98 -6.80
CA LEU A 178 6.31 17.82 -7.35
C LEU A 178 6.05 18.87 -8.44
N ALA A 179 7.06 19.10 -9.27
CA ALA A 179 7.06 20.19 -10.23
C ALA A 179 5.89 20.14 -11.23
N SER A 180 5.45 18.96 -11.64
CA SER A 180 4.34 18.82 -12.60
C SER A 180 2.96 18.64 -11.94
N GLY A 181 2.92 18.16 -10.71
CA GLY A 181 1.66 17.85 -10.02
C GLY A 181 0.71 16.96 -10.82
N LYS A 182 1.24 16.12 -11.72
CA LYS A 182 0.45 15.22 -12.55
C LYS A 182 0.89 13.78 -12.35
N LEU A 183 -0.09 12.89 -12.23
CA LEU A 183 0.09 11.45 -12.23
C LEU A 183 -1.01 10.83 -13.09
N THR A 184 -0.61 10.15 -14.16
CA THR A 184 -1.52 9.45 -15.07
C THR A 184 -1.28 7.96 -14.97
N ILE A 185 -2.34 7.19 -14.72
CA ILE A 185 -2.31 5.73 -14.77
C ILE A 185 -2.94 5.31 -16.10
N SER A 186 -2.31 4.41 -16.83
CA SER A 186 -2.92 3.73 -17.96
C SER A 186 -2.80 2.22 -17.81
N VAL A 187 -3.89 1.52 -18.12
CA VAL A 187 -3.97 0.06 -18.09
C VAL A 187 -4.44 -0.44 -19.44
N VAL A 188 -3.70 -1.37 -20.03
CA VAL A 188 -4.03 -2.04 -21.29
C VAL A 188 -4.29 -3.51 -20.99
N GLU A 189 -5.49 -3.98 -21.32
CA GLU A 189 -5.93 -5.38 -21.16
C GLU A 189 -6.14 -5.99 -22.56
N PRO A 190 -5.23 -6.88 -23.04
CA PRO A 190 -5.22 -7.34 -24.43
C PRO A 190 -6.43 -8.13 -24.90
N GLU A 191 -7.19 -8.73 -23.98
CA GLU A 191 -8.38 -9.54 -24.33
C GLU A 191 -9.55 -8.72 -24.89
N HIS A 192 -9.47 -7.41 -24.83
CA HIS A 192 -10.44 -6.50 -25.44
C HIS A 192 -9.82 -5.88 -26.67
N GLU A 193 -9.98 -6.52 -27.85
CA GLU A 193 -9.43 -6.08 -29.16
C GLU A 193 -9.76 -4.62 -29.57
N ALA A 194 -10.50 -3.89 -28.75
CA ALA A 194 -10.82 -2.47 -28.89
C ALA A 194 -10.75 -1.72 -27.56
N ALA A 195 -10.09 -2.28 -26.53
CA ALA A 195 -10.00 -1.58 -25.26
C ALA A 195 -9.07 -0.37 -25.38
N GLU A 196 -9.68 0.80 -25.43
CA GLU A 196 -8.95 2.03 -25.14
C GLU A 196 -8.28 1.89 -23.78
N PRO A 197 -7.01 2.31 -23.63
CA PRO A 197 -6.35 2.30 -22.34
C PRO A 197 -7.22 3.01 -21.30
N ARG A 198 -7.43 2.41 -20.15
CA ARG A 198 -8.11 3.11 -19.04
C ARG A 198 -7.14 4.14 -18.49
N PHE A 199 -7.50 5.41 -18.53
CA PHE A 199 -6.71 6.51 -18.01
C PHE A 199 -7.34 7.05 -16.73
N ILE A 200 -6.52 7.26 -15.71
CA ILE A 200 -6.89 7.97 -14.48
C ILE A 200 -5.83 9.02 -14.22
N ASP A 201 -6.26 10.27 -14.14
CA ASP A 201 -5.40 11.41 -13.87
C ASP A 201 -5.61 11.94 -12.45
N ALA A 202 -4.53 12.21 -11.76
CA ALA A 202 -4.50 13.04 -10.58
C ALA A 202 -3.62 14.27 -10.84
N VAL A 203 -4.10 15.46 -10.50
CA VAL A 203 -3.42 16.72 -10.83
C VAL A 203 -3.41 17.67 -9.65
N GLY A 204 -2.28 18.34 -9.45
CA GLY A 204 -2.18 19.54 -8.64
C GLY A 204 -1.65 19.35 -7.23
N PRO A 205 -1.87 20.36 -6.36
CA PRO A 205 -1.29 20.42 -5.02
C PRO A 205 -1.77 19.31 -4.08
N GLU A 206 -2.86 18.62 -4.43
CA GLU A 206 -3.39 17.49 -3.67
C GLU A 206 -2.36 16.36 -3.55
N ILE A 207 -1.59 16.09 -4.62
CA ILE A 207 -0.53 15.06 -4.58
C ILE A 207 0.54 15.41 -3.55
N THR A 208 0.95 16.68 -3.50
CA THR A 208 1.91 17.18 -2.49
C THR A 208 1.36 17.00 -1.10
N ARG A 209 0.11 17.37 -0.91
CA ARG A 209 -0.50 17.33 0.43
C ARG A 209 -0.63 15.91 0.93
N VAL A 210 -1.06 14.98 0.08
CA VAL A 210 -1.14 13.55 0.42
C VAL A 210 0.19 13.00 0.89
N VAL A 211 1.30 13.33 0.23
CA VAL A 211 2.65 12.88 0.63
C VAL A 211 3.00 13.38 2.03
N LEU A 212 2.88 14.68 2.27
CA LEU A 212 3.29 15.27 3.55
C LEU A 212 2.35 14.87 4.70
N ASP A 213 1.04 14.83 4.47
CA ASP A 213 0.05 14.39 5.46
C ASP A 213 0.24 12.94 5.84
N SER A 214 0.52 12.08 4.84
CA SER A 214 0.79 10.65 5.08
C SER A 214 2.06 10.45 5.89
N LEU A 215 3.15 11.14 5.58
CA LEU A 215 4.37 11.09 6.37
C LEU A 215 4.15 11.58 7.80
N ALA A 216 3.47 12.72 7.98
CA ALA A 216 3.18 13.28 9.29
C ALA A 216 2.33 12.32 10.14
N TRP A 217 1.28 11.75 9.53
CA TRP A 217 0.41 10.78 10.19
C TRP A 217 1.17 9.51 10.54
N LEU A 218 1.91 8.92 9.59
CA LEU A 218 2.66 7.69 9.77
C LEU A 218 3.71 7.82 10.88
N THR A 219 4.43 8.93 10.92
CA THR A 219 5.45 9.22 11.92
C THR A 219 4.87 9.19 13.34
N LYS A 220 3.68 9.77 13.53
CA LYS A 220 2.96 9.70 14.81
C LYS A 220 2.40 8.31 15.09
N ARG A 221 1.80 7.67 14.07
CA ARG A 221 1.11 6.38 14.24
C ARG A 221 2.06 5.25 14.61
N LEU A 222 3.23 5.17 13.96
CA LEU A 222 4.20 4.09 14.19
C LEU A 222 4.72 4.03 15.63
N GLN A 223 4.70 5.13 16.36
CA GLN A 223 5.14 5.14 17.76
C GLN A 223 4.25 4.32 18.68
N HIS A 224 2.98 4.17 18.38
CA HIS A 224 2.10 3.28 19.14
C HIS A 224 2.58 1.81 19.10
N ASP A 225 3.36 1.47 18.07
CA ASP A 225 3.96 0.13 17.91
C ASP A 225 5.47 0.12 18.22
N ASN A 226 6.00 1.18 18.84
CA ASN A 226 7.44 1.41 19.08
C ASN A 226 8.28 1.37 17.79
N LEU A 227 7.71 1.78 16.69
CA LEU A 227 8.36 1.91 15.38
C LEU A 227 8.55 3.38 15.02
N ARG A 228 9.39 3.64 14.02
CA ARG A 228 9.55 4.95 13.40
C ARG A 228 10.04 4.79 11.96
N PRO A 229 9.77 5.76 11.08
CA PRO A 229 10.38 5.77 9.76
C PRO A 229 11.89 6.02 9.87
N LEU A 230 12.68 5.21 9.15
CA LEU A 230 14.15 5.27 9.20
C LEU A 230 14.74 5.70 7.87
N ALA A 231 15.91 6.31 7.91
CA ALA A 231 16.71 6.60 6.72
C ALA A 231 16.90 5.33 5.87
N GLY A 232 16.78 5.46 4.57
CA GLY A 232 16.85 4.36 3.61
C GLY A 232 15.53 3.63 3.36
N GLN A 233 14.51 3.84 4.20
CA GLN A 233 13.20 3.24 3.98
C GLN A 233 12.40 3.97 2.91
N THR A 234 11.55 3.22 2.20
CA THR A 234 10.58 3.71 1.24
C THR A 234 9.21 3.85 1.90
N ILE A 235 8.55 4.98 1.69
CA ILE A 235 7.18 5.20 2.17
C ILE A 235 6.28 5.43 0.95
N LEU A 236 5.32 4.54 0.73
CA LEU A 236 4.23 4.74 -0.22
C LEU A 236 3.20 5.65 0.46
N CYS A 237 2.90 6.78 -0.17
CA CYS A 237 2.18 7.87 0.51
C CYS A 237 0.67 7.87 0.27
N GLY A 238 0.17 6.88 -0.42
CA GLY A 238 -1.24 6.75 -0.78
C GLY A 238 -1.58 7.37 -2.13
N SER A 239 -2.49 6.73 -2.81
CA SER A 239 -2.97 7.13 -4.12
C SER A 239 -4.00 8.26 -4.01
N VAL A 240 -3.94 9.22 -4.92
CA VAL A 240 -5.02 10.20 -5.13
C VAL A 240 -6.15 9.56 -5.96
N PRO A 241 -5.84 8.84 -7.07
CA PRO A 241 -6.85 8.04 -7.76
C PRO A 241 -7.28 6.82 -6.93
N PRO A 242 -8.51 6.33 -7.15
CA PRO A 242 -8.97 5.11 -6.48
C PRO A 242 -8.21 3.87 -6.96
N MET A 243 -8.16 2.85 -6.12
CA MET A 243 -7.65 1.53 -6.47
C MET A 243 -8.41 0.96 -7.68
N LEU A 244 -7.67 0.50 -8.69
CA LEU A 244 -8.19 0.01 -9.96
C LEU A 244 -8.06 -1.51 -10.06
N PRO A 245 -9.15 -2.28 -10.01
CA PRO A 245 -9.12 -3.71 -10.34
C PRO A 245 -8.66 -3.93 -11.78
N VAL A 246 -7.83 -4.95 -11.99
CA VAL A 246 -7.31 -5.31 -13.32
C VAL A 246 -7.53 -6.79 -13.59
N THR A 247 -7.68 -7.12 -14.87
CA THR A 247 -7.66 -8.51 -15.37
C THR A 247 -6.29 -8.84 -15.92
N THR A 248 -5.85 -10.07 -15.77
CA THR A 248 -4.58 -10.54 -16.34
C THR A 248 -4.83 -11.40 -17.57
N PRO A 249 -4.01 -11.27 -18.64
CA PRO A 249 -2.84 -10.42 -18.71
C PRO A 249 -3.17 -8.92 -18.87
N CYS A 250 -2.30 -8.04 -18.33
CA CYS A 250 -2.41 -6.59 -18.59
C CYS A 250 -1.04 -5.91 -18.50
N GLU A 251 -0.95 -4.72 -19.10
CA GLU A 251 0.17 -3.80 -18.96
C GLU A 251 -0.29 -2.56 -18.19
N VAL A 252 0.51 -2.16 -17.20
CA VAL A 252 0.25 -0.98 -16.36
C VAL A 252 1.37 0.01 -16.52
N HIS A 253 1.02 1.27 -16.76
CA HIS A 253 1.95 2.38 -16.83
C HIS A 253 1.49 3.51 -15.92
N VAL A 254 2.42 4.10 -15.20
CA VAL A 254 2.22 5.33 -14.43
C VAL A 254 3.20 6.38 -14.93
N ASP A 255 2.68 7.51 -15.36
CA ASP A 255 3.45 8.68 -15.76
C ASP A 255 3.26 9.79 -14.72
N ALA A 256 4.35 10.13 -14.04
CA ALA A 256 4.42 11.19 -13.05
C ALA A 256 5.14 12.44 -13.61
N GLY A 257 5.06 12.66 -14.89
CA GLY A 257 5.66 13.83 -15.58
C GLY A 257 7.16 13.89 -15.34
N ASP A 258 7.62 15.00 -14.77
CA ASP A 258 9.05 15.23 -14.53
C ASP A 258 9.70 14.23 -13.56
N LEU A 259 8.92 13.52 -12.75
CA LEU A 259 9.43 12.47 -11.87
C LEU A 259 9.75 11.17 -12.61
N GLY A 260 9.28 11.06 -13.87
CA GLY A 260 9.50 9.89 -14.70
C GLY A 260 8.31 8.94 -14.73
N THR A 261 8.55 7.76 -15.27
CA THR A 261 7.54 6.73 -15.51
C THR A 261 7.91 5.43 -14.82
N VAL A 262 6.89 4.62 -14.55
CA VAL A 262 7.04 3.24 -14.08
C VAL A 262 6.04 2.36 -14.83
N ALA A 263 6.46 1.14 -15.19
CA ALA A 263 5.62 0.19 -15.91
C ALA A 263 5.87 -1.24 -15.45
N CYS A 264 4.83 -2.07 -15.56
CA CYS A 264 4.94 -3.51 -15.38
C CYS A 264 3.90 -4.25 -16.21
N SER A 265 4.15 -5.55 -16.43
CA SER A 265 3.17 -6.47 -17.00
C SER A 265 2.74 -7.48 -15.94
N LEU A 266 1.45 -7.77 -15.85
CA LEU A 266 0.90 -8.89 -15.11
C LEU A 266 0.46 -9.95 -16.13
N LEU A 267 1.10 -11.13 -16.11
CA LEU A 267 0.90 -12.21 -17.08
C LEU A 267 -0.04 -13.31 -16.56
#